data_ed2069c62d4d10549ebc169ca763ce20
#
_entry.id   ed2069c62d4d10549ebc169ca763ce20
#
_cell.length_a   1.000
_cell.length_b   1.000
_cell.length_c   1.000
_cell.angle_alpha   90.00
_cell.angle_beta   90.00
_cell.angle_gamma   90.00
#
_symmetry.space_group_name_H-M   'P 1'
#
loop_
_entity.id
_entity.type
_entity.pdbx_description
1 polymer ?
#
loop_
_entity_poly.entity_id
_entity_poly.type
_entity_poly.pdbx_seq_one_letter_code
_entity_poly.pdbx_strand_id
1 'polypeptide(L)'
;MTVLILPSEFLTTEQFIPQPIFEATLSESTITLGESFRLEIISKNTGDYADIHIVSIGFPDLGNFDDVVKIVTYDFTLSPSYISVGDEIGSNYSGGIDTVFAKYPSIEAMSRPLKPNVETHFDAIITPKNSGIFNVYVKSIDIPHTSENSHYPKNGFLDQQNEYVLIYSVTVNP
;
A
#
# COMPACT_ATOMS: atom_id res chain seq x y z
N MET A 1 -50.79 -23.34 -4.60
CA MET A 1 -49.66 -22.51 -4.13
C MET A 1 -48.38 -23.21 -4.57
N THR A 2 -47.72 -22.72 -5.61
CA THR A 2 -46.50 -23.35 -6.14
C THR A 2 -45.29 -22.74 -5.41
N VAL A 3 -44.60 -23.56 -4.64
CA VAL A 3 -43.33 -23.14 -4.00
C VAL A 3 -42.25 -23.27 -5.04
N LEU A 4 -41.67 -22.16 -5.44
CA LEU A 4 -40.48 -22.13 -6.29
C LEU A 4 -39.26 -22.45 -5.39
N ILE A 5 -38.74 -23.65 -5.50
CA ILE A 5 -37.48 -24.05 -4.86
C ILE A 5 -36.37 -23.65 -5.83
N LEU A 6 -35.65 -22.57 -5.52
CA LEU A 6 -34.43 -22.22 -6.25
C LEU A 6 -33.34 -23.25 -5.90
N PRO A 7 -32.58 -23.74 -6.89
CA PRO A 7 -31.42 -24.59 -6.62
C PRO A 7 -30.42 -23.87 -5.70
N SER A 8 -29.82 -24.61 -4.77
CA SER A 8 -28.81 -24.07 -3.83
C SER A 8 -27.60 -23.43 -4.51
N GLU A 9 -27.38 -23.79 -5.77
CA GLU A 9 -26.31 -23.21 -6.60
C GLU A 9 -26.47 -21.70 -6.87
N PHE A 10 -27.67 -21.16 -6.79
CA PHE A 10 -27.93 -19.71 -6.89
C PHE A 10 -27.62 -18.93 -5.60
N LEU A 11 -27.24 -19.62 -4.52
CA LEU A 11 -26.95 -19.02 -3.22
C LEU A 11 -25.44 -19.02 -2.90
N THR A 12 -24.60 -19.59 -3.77
CA THR A 12 -23.15 -19.47 -3.64
C THR A 12 -22.71 -18.17 -4.28
N THR A 13 -22.52 -17.13 -3.48
CA THR A 13 -21.73 -15.97 -3.89
C THR A 13 -20.31 -16.47 -4.17
N GLU A 14 -19.85 -16.37 -5.41
CA GLU A 14 -18.45 -16.59 -5.74
C GLU A 14 -17.62 -15.65 -4.84
N GLN A 15 -16.73 -16.23 -4.05
CA GLN A 15 -15.87 -15.48 -3.20
C GLN A 15 -14.61 -15.15 -4.01
N PHE A 16 -14.46 -13.90 -4.43
CA PHE A 16 -13.22 -13.43 -5.04
C PHE A 16 -12.14 -13.32 -3.97
N ILE A 17 -10.98 -13.92 -4.25
CA ILE A 17 -9.83 -13.94 -3.34
C ILE A 17 -8.63 -13.32 -4.08
N PRO A 18 -8.47 -12.01 -4.06
CA PRO A 18 -7.29 -11.35 -4.59
C PRO A 18 -6.06 -11.70 -3.74
N GLN A 19 -4.89 -11.71 -4.38
CA GLN A 19 -3.62 -12.04 -3.76
C GLN A 19 -2.58 -11.00 -4.17
N PRO A 20 -2.52 -9.88 -3.44
CA PRO A 20 -1.53 -8.85 -3.73
C PRO A 20 -0.13 -9.33 -3.41
N ILE A 21 0.79 -9.03 -4.30
CA ILE A 21 2.23 -9.18 -4.09
C ILE A 21 2.94 -7.93 -4.56
N PHE A 22 4.11 -7.67 -4.02
CA PHE A 22 4.97 -6.59 -4.48
C PHE A 22 6.44 -6.91 -4.30
N GLU A 23 7.25 -6.22 -5.07
CA GLU A 23 8.70 -6.15 -4.94
C GLU A 23 9.09 -4.68 -4.84
N ALA A 24 9.94 -4.34 -3.87
CA ALA A 24 10.47 -3.01 -3.72
C ALA A 24 12.00 -3.03 -3.73
N THR A 25 12.60 -2.07 -4.42
CA THR A 25 14.04 -1.95 -4.60
C THR A 25 14.50 -0.54 -4.19
N LEU A 26 15.57 -0.48 -3.43
CA LEU A 26 16.29 0.77 -3.13
C LEU A 26 17.53 0.85 -4.02
N SER A 27 17.81 2.03 -4.59
CA SER A 27 19.03 2.24 -5.38
C SER A 27 20.30 2.14 -4.54
N GLU A 28 20.21 2.52 -3.26
CA GLU A 28 21.31 2.56 -2.32
C GLU A 28 20.87 2.06 -0.93
N SER A 29 21.74 1.35 -0.24
CA SER A 29 21.56 0.97 1.17
C SER A 29 22.29 1.89 2.15
N THR A 30 23.18 2.75 1.63
CA THR A 30 23.98 3.71 2.41
C THR A 30 24.22 4.96 1.57
N ILE A 31 23.94 6.11 2.15
CA ILE A 31 24.16 7.43 1.55
C ILE A 31 24.81 8.37 2.57
N THR A 32 25.26 9.54 2.11
CA THR A 32 25.67 10.67 2.96
C THR A 32 24.50 11.65 3.11
N LEU A 33 24.45 12.35 4.23
CA LEU A 33 23.42 13.38 4.48
C LEU A 33 23.40 14.44 3.37
N GLY A 34 22.22 14.66 2.79
CA GLY A 34 22.03 15.53 1.63
C GLY A 34 22.00 14.79 0.30
N GLU A 35 22.43 13.53 0.24
CA GLU A 35 22.22 12.67 -0.91
C GLU A 35 20.82 12.07 -0.91
N SER A 36 20.42 11.54 -2.07
CA SER A 36 19.10 10.93 -2.29
C SER A 36 19.26 9.47 -2.69
N PHE A 37 18.26 8.66 -2.39
CA PHE A 37 18.10 7.34 -2.95
C PHE A 37 16.75 7.22 -3.67
N ARG A 38 16.65 6.24 -4.54
CA ARG A 38 15.44 5.92 -5.31
C ARG A 38 14.76 4.70 -4.72
N LEU A 39 13.45 4.76 -4.59
CA LEU A 39 12.58 3.66 -4.25
C LEU A 39 11.74 3.31 -5.48
N GLU A 40 11.87 2.07 -5.96
CA GLU A 40 11.04 1.52 -7.03
C GLU A 40 10.19 0.39 -6.47
N ILE A 41 8.89 0.38 -6.79
CA ILE A 41 7.96 -0.67 -6.37
C ILE A 41 7.22 -1.17 -7.59
N ILE A 42 7.21 -2.49 -7.76
CA ILE A 42 6.36 -3.20 -8.71
C ILE A 42 5.36 -4.01 -7.90
N SER A 43 4.08 -3.84 -8.16
CA SER A 43 3.02 -4.54 -7.45
C SER A 43 2.03 -5.14 -8.43
N LYS A 44 1.40 -6.26 -8.05
CA LYS A 44 0.33 -6.89 -8.82
C LYS A 44 -0.56 -7.74 -7.95
N ASN A 45 -1.74 -8.05 -8.46
CA ASN A 45 -2.62 -9.05 -7.90
C ASN A 45 -2.48 -10.36 -8.68
N THR A 46 -2.08 -11.44 -8.01
CA THR A 46 -1.94 -12.79 -8.61
C THR A 46 -3.16 -13.68 -8.38
N GLY A 47 -4.13 -13.21 -7.58
CA GLY A 47 -5.40 -13.89 -7.32
C GLY A 47 -6.53 -13.41 -8.23
N ASP A 48 -7.74 -13.41 -7.69
CA ASP A 48 -8.93 -12.95 -8.40
C ASP A 48 -8.96 -11.42 -8.51
N TYR A 49 -9.94 -10.91 -9.24
CA TYR A 49 -10.17 -9.49 -9.45
C TYR A 49 -10.27 -8.69 -8.14
N ALA A 50 -9.59 -7.55 -8.08
CA ALA A 50 -9.68 -6.59 -6.98
C ALA A 50 -10.39 -5.31 -7.45
N ASP A 51 -11.41 -4.87 -6.72
CA ASP A 51 -12.04 -3.57 -6.95
C ASP A 51 -11.10 -2.42 -6.56
N ILE A 52 -10.29 -2.67 -5.55
CA ILE A 52 -9.31 -1.71 -5.06
C ILE A 52 -7.98 -2.43 -4.84
N HIS A 53 -6.93 -1.89 -5.43
CA HIS A 53 -5.55 -2.29 -5.19
C HIS A 53 -4.78 -1.08 -4.68
N ILE A 54 -4.10 -1.24 -3.55
CA ILE A 54 -3.35 -0.18 -2.87
C ILE A 54 -1.92 -0.64 -2.63
N VAL A 55 -0.97 0.24 -2.93
CA VAL A 55 0.39 0.19 -2.37
C VAL A 55 0.53 1.36 -1.41
N SER A 56 0.77 1.04 -0.13
CA SER A 56 0.99 2.04 0.91
C SER A 56 2.47 2.06 1.28
N ILE A 57 3.05 3.27 1.32
CA ILE A 57 4.46 3.52 1.55
C ILE A 57 4.57 4.45 2.76
N GLY A 58 4.95 3.90 3.91
CA GLY A 58 5.04 4.63 5.17
C GLY A 58 6.46 5.11 5.49
N PHE A 59 6.56 6.24 6.16
CA PHE A 59 7.82 6.88 6.55
C PHE A 59 7.84 7.14 8.06
N PRO A 60 8.10 6.10 8.91
CA PRO A 60 7.99 6.22 10.36
C PRO A 60 8.99 7.19 10.98
N ASP A 61 10.11 7.46 10.29
CA ASP A 61 11.15 8.38 10.76
C ASP A 61 10.90 9.85 10.37
N LEU A 62 9.79 10.14 9.68
CA LEU A 62 9.36 11.49 9.32
C LEU A 62 8.25 11.99 10.24
N GLY A 63 8.31 13.27 10.62
CA GLY A 63 7.17 13.97 11.21
C GLY A 63 6.18 14.50 10.14
N ASN A 64 6.73 14.89 8.99
CA ASN A 64 6.01 15.36 7.82
C ASN A 64 6.87 15.09 6.57
N PHE A 65 6.35 15.38 5.38
CA PHE A 65 7.10 15.12 4.15
C PHE A 65 8.22 16.13 3.88
N ASP A 66 8.06 17.41 4.21
CA ASP A 66 9.04 18.52 4.12
C ASP A 66 10.03 18.40 2.94
N ASP A 67 9.54 18.18 1.73
CA ASP A 67 10.33 17.93 0.51
C ASP A 67 11.28 16.73 0.58
N VAL A 68 11.08 15.81 1.52
CA VAL A 68 11.89 14.58 1.64
C VAL A 68 11.57 13.58 0.55
N VAL A 69 10.28 13.46 0.18
CA VAL A 69 9.81 12.46 -0.77
C VAL A 69 9.24 13.14 -2.00
N LYS A 70 9.79 12.79 -3.18
CA LYS A 70 9.31 13.27 -4.48
C LYS A 70 8.91 12.09 -5.35
N ILE A 71 7.63 11.99 -5.70
CA ILE A 71 7.14 11.00 -6.67
C ILE A 71 7.68 11.38 -8.06
N VAL A 72 8.31 10.40 -8.74
CA VAL A 72 8.90 10.56 -10.07
C VAL A 72 7.91 10.09 -11.13
N THR A 73 7.41 8.86 -10.98
CA THR A 73 6.42 8.28 -11.90
C THR A 73 5.57 7.23 -11.20
N TYR A 74 4.40 6.98 -11.74
CA TYR A 74 3.48 5.92 -11.33
C TYR A 74 2.54 5.60 -12.50
N ASP A 75 1.96 4.38 -12.49
CA ASP A 75 0.95 3.96 -13.46
C ASP A 75 -0.35 3.46 -12.81
N PHE A 76 -0.55 3.77 -11.53
CA PHE A 76 -1.82 3.56 -10.84
C PHE A 76 -2.94 4.39 -11.47
N THR A 77 -4.19 3.89 -11.42
CA THR A 77 -5.33 4.56 -12.05
C THR A 77 -5.74 5.87 -11.36
N LEU A 78 -5.36 6.05 -10.10
CA LEU A 78 -5.54 7.29 -9.35
C LEU A 78 -4.19 7.94 -9.03
N SER A 79 -4.19 9.25 -8.90
CA SER A 79 -3.00 9.97 -8.44
C SER A 79 -2.69 9.56 -7.00
N PRO A 80 -1.41 9.28 -6.66
CA PRO A 80 -1.04 8.97 -5.29
C PRO A 80 -1.39 10.09 -4.32
N SER A 81 -1.85 9.72 -3.14
CA SER A 81 -2.24 10.64 -2.07
C SER A 81 -1.17 10.68 -0.99
N TYR A 82 -0.83 11.88 -0.54
CA TYR A 82 0.00 12.09 0.65
C TYR A 82 -0.89 12.10 1.88
N ILE A 83 -0.59 11.23 2.85
CA ILE A 83 -1.30 11.08 4.11
C ILE A 83 -0.40 11.62 5.21
N SER A 84 -0.88 12.63 5.94
CA SER A 84 -0.15 13.23 7.06
C SER A 84 -0.45 12.50 8.37
N VAL A 85 0.41 12.69 9.37
CA VAL A 85 0.13 12.20 10.73
C VAL A 85 -1.19 12.81 11.23
N GLY A 86 -2.08 11.95 11.70
CA GLY A 86 -3.41 12.32 12.18
C GLY A 86 -4.50 12.39 11.11
N ASP A 87 -4.16 12.23 9.83
CA ASP A 87 -5.16 12.06 8.79
C ASP A 87 -5.93 10.75 8.97
N GLU A 88 -7.20 10.78 8.61
CA GLU A 88 -8.07 9.62 8.63
C GLU A 88 -7.78 8.73 7.43
N ILE A 89 -7.50 7.44 7.66
CA ILE A 89 -7.24 6.44 6.62
C ILE A 89 -8.29 5.33 6.66
N GLY A 90 -8.56 4.73 5.50
CA GLY A 90 -9.54 3.65 5.39
C GLY A 90 -10.97 4.08 5.11
N SER A 91 -11.36 5.32 5.40
CA SER A 91 -12.75 5.82 5.19
C SER A 91 -13.24 5.71 3.75
N ASN A 92 -12.33 5.83 2.78
CA ASN A 92 -12.67 5.81 1.35
C ASN A 92 -12.93 4.42 0.78
N TYR A 93 -12.49 3.35 1.46
CA TYR A 93 -12.61 1.98 0.96
C TYR A 93 -13.24 1.00 1.96
N SER A 94 -13.33 1.35 3.24
CA SER A 94 -14.08 0.59 4.25
C SER A 94 -15.52 1.06 4.42
N GLY A 95 -15.98 2.02 3.62
CA GLY A 95 -17.29 2.64 3.79
C GLY A 95 -17.40 3.47 5.08
N GLY A 96 -16.28 3.83 5.69
CA GLY A 96 -16.22 4.59 6.94
C GLY A 96 -16.47 3.76 8.21
N ILE A 97 -16.50 2.42 8.08
CA ILE A 97 -16.79 1.54 9.22
C ILE A 97 -15.55 1.34 10.08
N ASP A 98 -14.37 1.21 9.45
CA ASP A 98 -13.08 0.99 10.12
C ASP A 98 -12.09 2.09 9.73
N THR A 99 -12.24 3.25 10.35
CA THR A 99 -11.28 4.34 10.17
C THR A 99 -10.24 4.33 11.27
N VAL A 100 -8.98 4.50 10.87
CA VAL A 100 -7.86 4.70 11.79
C VAL A 100 -7.15 6.01 11.43
N PHE A 101 -6.40 6.57 12.40
CA PHE A 101 -5.62 7.76 12.14
C PHE A 101 -4.16 7.40 11.88
N ALA A 102 -3.57 8.00 10.85
CA ALA A 102 -2.19 7.78 10.46
C ALA A 102 -1.23 8.17 11.60
N LYS A 103 -0.36 7.25 11.98
CA LYS A 103 0.65 7.45 13.05
C LYS A 103 1.98 7.95 12.51
N TYR A 104 2.19 7.85 11.23
CA TYR A 104 3.35 8.37 10.51
C TYR A 104 2.92 8.80 9.09
N PRO A 105 3.68 9.68 8.42
CA PRO A 105 3.39 10.06 7.05
C PRO A 105 3.44 8.86 6.11
N SER A 106 2.53 8.80 5.14
CA SER A 106 2.51 7.74 4.12
C SER A 106 2.03 8.25 2.77
N ILE A 107 2.37 7.52 1.72
CA ILE A 107 1.83 7.71 0.38
C ILE A 107 0.98 6.49 0.04
N GLU A 108 -0.24 6.73 -0.42
CA GLU A 108 -1.11 5.68 -0.95
C GLU A 108 -1.24 5.81 -2.46
N ALA A 109 -0.75 4.82 -3.20
CA ALA A 109 -0.93 4.67 -4.63
C ALA A 109 -2.03 3.62 -4.88
N MET A 110 -3.07 3.99 -5.65
CA MET A 110 -4.28 3.19 -5.75
C MET A 110 -4.72 2.98 -7.21
N SER A 111 -5.11 1.74 -7.52
CA SER A 111 -5.84 1.38 -8.74
C SER A 111 -7.25 0.92 -8.43
N ARG A 112 -8.21 1.43 -9.20
CA ARG A 112 -9.62 1.04 -9.17
C ARG A 112 -10.11 0.81 -10.61
N PRO A 113 -10.37 -0.39 -11.04
CA PRO A 113 -10.03 -1.69 -10.43
C PRO A 113 -8.65 -2.20 -10.87
N LEU A 114 -8.19 -3.32 -10.32
CA LEU A 114 -7.03 -4.06 -10.80
C LEU A 114 -7.42 -5.48 -11.24
N LYS A 115 -7.14 -5.81 -12.51
CA LYS A 115 -7.32 -7.15 -13.05
C LYS A 115 -6.20 -8.08 -12.57
N PRO A 116 -6.46 -9.41 -12.52
CA PRO A 116 -5.41 -10.39 -12.25
C PRO A 116 -4.20 -10.22 -13.15
N ASN A 117 -3.02 -10.34 -12.57
CA ASN A 117 -1.71 -10.28 -13.24
C ASN A 117 -1.37 -8.97 -13.96
N VAL A 118 -2.13 -7.91 -13.76
CA VAL A 118 -1.72 -6.56 -14.18
C VAL A 118 -0.72 -6.01 -13.17
N GLU A 119 0.43 -5.56 -13.65
CA GLU A 119 1.45 -4.92 -12.83
C GLU A 119 1.19 -3.42 -12.74
N THR A 120 1.53 -2.85 -11.59
CA THR A 120 1.54 -1.42 -11.32
C THR A 120 2.92 -1.01 -10.81
N HIS A 121 3.36 0.19 -11.17
CA HIS A 121 4.68 0.72 -10.87
C HIS A 121 4.57 2.02 -10.07
N PHE A 122 5.43 2.15 -9.10
CA PHE A 122 5.63 3.39 -8.34
C PHE A 122 7.11 3.68 -8.18
N ASP A 123 7.49 4.93 -8.33
CA ASP A 123 8.87 5.36 -8.28
C ASP A 123 8.98 6.72 -7.58
N ALA A 124 9.86 6.82 -6.61
CA ALA A 124 10.10 8.03 -5.85
C ALA A 124 11.59 8.25 -5.55
N ILE A 125 11.98 9.52 -5.44
CA ILE A 125 13.27 9.95 -4.90
C ILE A 125 13.06 10.42 -3.47
N ILE A 126 13.91 9.94 -2.56
CA ILE A 126 13.87 10.21 -1.13
C ILE A 126 15.19 10.87 -0.71
N THR A 127 15.11 12.03 -0.04
CA THR A 127 16.24 12.81 0.44
C THR A 127 16.12 13.02 1.95
N PRO A 128 16.64 12.10 2.78
CA PRO A 128 16.59 12.23 4.24
C PRO A 128 17.24 13.51 4.74
N LYS A 129 16.66 14.12 5.76
CA LYS A 129 17.17 15.39 6.36
C LYS A 129 18.03 15.18 7.60
N ASN A 130 18.07 13.95 8.11
CA ASN A 130 18.82 13.60 9.31
C ASN A 130 19.71 12.38 9.06
N SER A 131 20.87 12.32 9.71
CA SER A 131 21.70 11.11 9.73
C SER A 131 21.11 10.05 10.65
N GLY A 132 21.43 8.79 10.38
CA GLY A 132 20.93 7.63 11.11
C GLY A 132 20.36 6.57 10.19
N ILE A 133 19.48 5.72 10.71
CA ILE A 133 18.76 4.73 9.91
C ILE A 133 17.44 5.37 9.46
N PHE A 134 17.21 5.36 8.16
CA PHE A 134 15.96 5.81 7.55
C PHE A 134 15.17 4.60 7.07
N ASN A 135 13.95 4.41 7.58
CA ASN A 135 13.11 3.27 7.26
C ASN A 135 11.97 3.67 6.32
N VAL A 136 11.70 2.79 5.37
CA VAL A 136 10.53 2.85 4.50
C VAL A 136 9.71 1.58 4.72
N TYR A 137 8.45 1.73 5.09
CA TYR A 137 7.49 0.64 5.26
C TYR A 137 6.68 0.50 3.99
N VAL A 138 6.60 -0.71 3.45
CA VAL A 138 5.81 -0.97 2.24
C VAL A 138 4.84 -2.11 2.50
N LYS A 139 3.60 -1.92 2.08
CA LYS A 139 2.56 -2.95 2.05
C LYS A 139 1.73 -2.86 0.77
N SER A 140 1.13 -3.98 0.37
CA SER A 140 0.16 -4.03 -0.73
C SER A 140 -1.13 -4.66 -0.23
N ILE A 141 -2.28 -4.06 -0.59
CA ILE A 141 -3.60 -4.43 -0.11
C ILE A 141 -4.54 -4.53 -1.30
N ASP A 142 -5.32 -5.60 -1.37
CA ASP A 142 -6.40 -5.77 -2.33
C ASP A 142 -7.75 -5.94 -1.62
N ILE A 143 -8.79 -5.30 -2.15
CA ILE A 143 -10.16 -5.41 -1.66
C ILE A 143 -11.04 -5.91 -2.82
N PRO A 144 -11.70 -7.08 -2.68
CA PRO A 144 -12.55 -7.63 -3.72
C PRO A 144 -13.93 -6.95 -3.76
N HIS A 145 -14.64 -7.11 -4.89
CA HIS A 145 -15.98 -6.58 -5.06
C HIS A 145 -17.02 -7.20 -4.11
N THR A 146 -16.83 -8.46 -3.74
CA THR A 146 -17.84 -9.25 -3.03
C THR A 146 -17.75 -9.16 -1.51
N SER A 147 -16.73 -8.53 -0.98
CA SER A 147 -16.55 -8.33 0.47
C SER A 147 -15.66 -7.13 0.75
N GLU A 148 -15.81 -6.55 1.93
CA GLU A 148 -14.94 -5.48 2.43
C GLU A 148 -13.66 -6.02 3.08
N ASN A 149 -13.39 -7.34 2.95
CA ASN A 149 -12.22 -7.96 3.55
C ASN A 149 -10.96 -7.59 2.76
N SER A 150 -10.06 -6.91 3.42
CA SER A 150 -8.72 -6.62 2.87
C SER A 150 -7.88 -7.89 2.79
N HIS A 151 -7.28 -8.13 1.64
CA HIS A 151 -6.30 -9.19 1.40
C HIS A 151 -4.91 -8.56 1.30
N TYR A 152 -3.96 -9.08 2.04
CA TYR A 152 -2.58 -8.59 2.09
C TYR A 152 -1.62 -9.72 2.46
N PRO A 153 -0.34 -9.63 2.04
CA PRO A 153 0.68 -10.58 2.47
C PRO A 153 0.87 -10.51 3.99
N LYS A 154 0.76 -11.65 4.67
CA LYS A 154 1.00 -11.75 6.12
C LYS A 154 2.47 -12.09 6.43
N ASN A 155 3.38 -11.45 5.72
CA ASN A 155 4.83 -11.55 5.92
C ASN A 155 5.40 -10.19 6.32
N GLY A 156 6.54 -10.19 6.99
CA GLY A 156 7.18 -8.96 7.47
C GLY A 156 6.93 -8.69 8.95
N PHE A 157 6.85 -7.43 9.33
CA PHE A 157 6.74 -6.96 10.71
C PHE A 157 5.41 -6.27 10.93
N LEU A 158 4.89 -6.34 12.15
CA LEU A 158 3.75 -5.53 12.55
C LEU A 158 4.22 -4.10 12.84
N ASP A 159 3.62 -3.14 12.17
CA ASP A 159 3.88 -1.73 12.38
C ASP A 159 3.11 -1.15 13.59
N GLN A 160 3.19 0.16 13.79
CA GLN A 160 2.48 0.85 14.87
C GLN A 160 0.95 0.84 14.70
N GLN A 161 0.45 0.48 13.53
CA GLN A 161 -0.97 0.36 13.20
C GLN A 161 -1.47 -1.09 13.28
N ASN A 162 -0.61 -2.03 13.70
CA ASN A 162 -0.83 -3.48 13.72
C ASN A 162 -1.07 -4.08 12.31
N GLU A 163 -0.42 -3.51 11.31
CA GLU A 163 -0.48 -4.00 9.94
C GLU A 163 0.86 -4.62 9.53
N TYR A 164 0.82 -5.66 8.70
CA TYR A 164 2.04 -6.28 8.18
C TYR A 164 2.70 -5.40 7.14
N VAL A 165 3.97 -5.04 7.37
CA VAL A 165 4.81 -4.25 6.47
C VAL A 165 6.13 -4.94 6.21
N LEU A 166 6.70 -4.74 5.01
CA LEU A 166 8.12 -5.00 4.76
C LEU A 166 8.90 -3.72 5.02
N ILE A 167 10.03 -3.85 5.70
CA ILE A 167 10.89 -2.71 6.09
C ILE A 167 12.10 -2.67 5.19
N TYR A 168 12.32 -1.54 4.56
CA TYR A 168 13.50 -1.21 3.76
C TYR A 168 14.25 -0.10 4.46
N SER A 169 15.54 -0.30 4.72
CA SER A 169 16.35 0.63 5.53
C SER A 169 17.52 1.16 4.74
N VAL A 170 17.80 2.46 4.88
CA VAL A 170 18.97 3.14 4.34
C VAL A 170 19.76 3.75 5.49
N THR A 171 21.07 3.52 5.52
CA THR A 171 21.97 4.19 6.46
C THR A 171 22.37 5.56 5.89
N VAL A 172 22.08 6.62 6.63
CA VAL A 172 22.44 8.00 6.28
C VAL A 172 23.62 8.44 7.15
N ASN A 173 24.81 8.49 6.56
CA ASN A 173 26.02 8.97 7.24
C ASN A 173 26.00 10.49 7.37
N PRO A 174 26.65 11.05 8.40
CA PRO A 174 26.83 12.50 8.57
C PRO A 174 27.55 13.16 7.41
#